data_7dd4b311c8fb3de538f4d7957109a086
#
_entry.id   7dd4b311c8fb3de538f4d7957109a086
#
_cell.length_a   1.000
_cell.length_b   1.000
_cell.length_c   1.000
_cell.angle_alpha   90.00
_cell.angle_beta   90.00
_cell.angle_gamma   90.00
#
_symmetry.space_group_name_H-M   'P 1'
#
loop_
_entity.id
_entity.type
_entity.pdbx_description
1 polymer ?
#
loop_
_entity_poly.entity_id
_entity_poly.type
_entity_poly.pdbx_seq_one_letter_code
_entity_poly.pdbx_strand_id
1 'polypeptide(L)'
;VRRTMTVTPTSLRAGTPRLALTLTAATVMVATNVFGAVAYADDGPSVPPGTEATASAPVEVDANDPDLKLPDGATLAEPKVLDIKSVVEDESGDERREDTNSDVKFALQAEVLFGKDSAKLSAAARARIEGIAEEIKTQNATQVRVFGFTDDLGSSAHGDVLSKQRANAVQEVLDQQLNDSNITYEVRGYGEQYPIADNSTEAGRKKNRRVEVSFPRTES
;
A
#
# COMPACT_ATOMS: atom_id res chain seq x y z
N VAL A 1 33.95 -47.51 -40.44
CA VAL A 1 34.58 -48.56 -39.56
C VAL A 1 33.81 -48.52 -38.22
N ARG A 2 33.05 -49.60 -37.97
CA ARG A 2 32.34 -49.89 -36.74
C ARG A 2 33.33 -50.21 -35.61
N ARG A 3 33.00 -49.80 -34.38
CA ARG A 3 33.28 -50.63 -33.20
C ARG A 3 32.29 -50.32 -32.07
N THR A 4 31.39 -51.25 -31.92
CA THR A 4 30.61 -51.57 -30.72
C THR A 4 31.55 -52.12 -29.64
N MET A 5 31.38 -51.71 -28.39
CA MET A 5 31.80 -52.50 -27.25
C MET A 5 30.73 -52.47 -26.18
N THR A 6 30.16 -53.61 -26.00
CA THR A 6 29.29 -54.10 -24.94
C THR A 6 30.15 -54.52 -23.73
N VAL A 7 29.80 -54.14 -22.51
CA VAL A 7 30.23 -54.89 -21.30
C VAL A 7 29.11 -54.90 -20.26
N THR A 8 28.83 -56.05 -19.85
CA THR A 8 27.87 -56.71 -19.00
C THR A 8 27.86 -56.29 -17.52
N PRO A 9 26.79 -56.66 -16.79
CA PRO A 9 26.58 -56.31 -15.39
C PRO A 9 27.18 -57.38 -14.44
N THR A 10 27.51 -56.95 -13.24
CA THR A 10 27.86 -57.89 -12.15
C THR A 10 26.92 -57.67 -10.97
N SER A 11 26.25 -58.72 -10.62
CA SER A 11 25.33 -58.91 -9.52
C SER A 11 26.01 -59.38 -8.22
N LEU A 12 25.21 -59.35 -7.15
CA LEU A 12 25.28 -60.08 -5.86
C LEU A 12 26.06 -59.40 -4.73
N ARG A 13 25.44 -59.15 -3.56
CA ARG A 13 24.95 -60.17 -2.63
C ARG A 13 24.25 -59.59 -1.41
N ALA A 14 23.25 -60.31 -0.98
CA ALA A 14 22.45 -60.12 0.22
C ALA A 14 23.20 -60.22 1.54
N GLY A 15 22.65 -59.62 2.59
CA GLY A 15 23.05 -59.84 3.95
C GLY A 15 22.21 -59.09 4.96
N THR A 16 21.11 -59.66 5.43
CA THR A 16 20.48 -59.31 6.70
C THR A 16 21.24 -59.99 7.85
N PRO A 17 21.26 -59.45 9.08
CA PRO A 17 20.22 -59.88 10.01
C PRO A 17 19.71 -58.81 11.00
N ARG A 18 18.57 -59.18 11.53
CA ARG A 18 17.74 -58.57 12.56
C ARG A 18 18.49 -58.34 13.89
N LEU A 19 18.25 -57.19 14.53
CA LEU A 19 18.15 -57.18 15.99
C LEU A 19 17.06 -56.15 16.39
N ALA A 20 16.05 -56.67 17.06
CA ALA A 20 15.01 -55.93 17.73
C ALA A 20 15.57 -55.40 19.06
N LEU A 21 15.38 -54.13 19.34
CA LEU A 21 15.47 -53.60 20.70
C LEU A 21 14.30 -52.66 20.94
N THR A 22 13.33 -53.17 21.68
CA THR A 22 12.23 -52.41 22.23
C THR A 22 12.76 -51.53 23.35
N LEU A 23 12.61 -50.22 23.21
CA LEU A 23 12.76 -49.30 24.33
C LEU A 23 11.50 -48.47 24.45
N THR A 24 10.66 -48.81 25.44
CA THR A 24 9.54 -48.03 25.91
C THR A 24 10.07 -46.79 26.61
N ALA A 25 9.87 -45.60 26.00
CA ALA A 25 10.09 -44.34 26.67
C ALA A 25 8.72 -43.65 26.87
N ALA A 26 8.39 -43.48 28.15
CA ALA A 26 7.21 -42.74 28.57
C ALA A 26 7.33 -41.30 28.10
N THR A 27 6.39 -40.89 27.25
CA THR A 27 6.26 -39.48 26.82
C THR A 27 5.47 -38.76 27.88
N VAL A 28 6.13 -37.94 28.67
CA VAL A 28 5.50 -36.93 29.52
C VAL A 28 5.02 -35.83 28.56
N MET A 29 3.71 -35.75 28.32
CA MET A 29 3.09 -34.60 27.66
C MET A 29 3.11 -33.42 28.64
N VAL A 30 4.08 -32.53 28.46
CA VAL A 30 3.97 -31.17 28.98
C VAL A 30 3.12 -30.39 27.97
N ALA A 31 1.88 -30.21 28.30
CA ALA A 31 1.02 -29.28 27.58
C ALA A 31 1.50 -27.84 27.88
N THR A 32 2.44 -27.36 27.13
CA THR A 32 2.69 -25.92 27.06
C THR A 32 1.58 -25.33 26.18
N ASN A 33 0.61 -24.69 26.82
CA ASN A 33 -0.26 -23.73 26.16
C ASN A 33 0.61 -22.59 25.63
N VAL A 34 1.14 -22.80 24.44
CA VAL A 34 1.63 -21.67 23.63
C VAL A 34 0.37 -20.97 23.15
N PHE A 35 -0.03 -19.93 23.85
CA PHE A 35 -0.85 -18.89 23.24
C PHE A 35 -0.03 -18.38 22.05
N GLY A 36 -0.25 -18.97 20.90
CA GLY A 36 0.20 -18.42 19.65
C GLY A 36 -0.49 -17.07 19.49
N ALA A 37 0.24 -15.99 19.76
CA ALA A 37 -0.10 -14.72 19.17
C ALA A 37 -0.14 -14.99 17.66
N VAL A 38 -1.33 -15.10 17.10
CA VAL A 38 -1.53 -14.95 15.67
C VAL A 38 -1.11 -13.51 15.39
N ALA A 39 0.14 -13.34 14.99
CA ALA A 39 0.52 -12.14 14.30
C ALA A 39 -0.31 -12.16 13.01
N TYR A 40 -1.37 -11.37 13.00
CA TYR A 40 -1.96 -10.94 11.75
C TYR A 40 -0.86 -10.15 11.08
N ALA A 41 -0.16 -10.77 10.14
CA ALA A 41 0.60 -10.01 9.17
C ALA A 41 -0.47 -9.16 8.48
N ASP A 42 -0.39 -7.87 8.70
CA ASP A 42 -1.14 -6.89 7.94
C ASP A 42 -0.54 -6.93 6.52
N ASP A 43 -1.10 -7.80 5.68
CA ASP A 43 -0.77 -7.90 4.26
C ASP A 43 -1.37 -6.71 3.46
N GLY A 44 -1.82 -5.67 4.14
CA GLY A 44 -2.25 -4.43 3.52
C GLY A 44 -1.06 -3.72 2.86
N PRO A 45 -1.29 -3.01 1.75
CA PRO A 45 -0.25 -2.19 1.15
C PRO A 45 0.24 -1.17 2.17
N SER A 46 1.56 -1.14 2.40
CA SER A 46 2.15 -0.15 3.29
C SER A 46 1.92 1.26 2.72
N VAL A 47 1.49 2.17 3.55
CA VAL A 47 1.25 3.57 3.16
C VAL A 47 2.35 4.47 3.70
N PRO A 48 2.69 5.57 2.98
CA PRO A 48 3.67 6.53 3.45
C PRO A 48 3.27 7.17 4.79
N PRO A 49 4.23 7.50 5.69
CA PRO A 49 3.95 8.16 6.95
C PRO A 49 3.12 9.44 6.78
N GLY A 50 2.07 9.58 7.58
CA GLY A 50 1.16 10.73 7.56
C GLY A 50 0.04 10.64 6.51
N THR A 51 -0.07 9.51 5.80
CA THR A 51 -1.21 9.19 4.92
C THR A 51 -2.04 8.02 5.47
N GLU A 52 -1.68 7.53 6.64
CA GLU A 52 -2.43 6.50 7.34
C GLU A 52 -3.80 7.05 7.71
N ALA A 53 -4.85 6.31 7.39
CA ALA A 53 -6.17 6.60 7.94
C ALA A 53 -6.07 6.50 9.46
N THR A 54 -6.44 7.55 10.18
CA THR A 54 -6.48 7.58 11.65
C THR A 54 -7.67 6.78 12.19
N ALA A 55 -7.91 5.60 11.65
CA ALA A 55 -8.90 4.69 12.19
C ALA A 55 -8.31 4.07 13.45
N SER A 56 -8.75 4.56 14.62
CA SER A 56 -8.57 3.81 15.85
C SER A 56 -9.32 2.49 15.71
N ALA A 57 -8.65 1.38 16.05
CA ALA A 57 -9.34 0.11 16.15
C ALA A 57 -10.60 0.27 17.02
N PRO A 58 -11.74 -0.32 16.61
CA PRO A 58 -12.94 -0.26 17.44
C PRO A 58 -12.60 -0.74 18.85
N VAL A 59 -13.02 0.02 19.85
CA VAL A 59 -12.88 -0.42 21.25
C VAL A 59 -13.69 -1.71 21.39
N GLU A 60 -13.02 -2.79 21.80
CA GLU A 60 -13.71 -4.05 22.10
C GLU A 60 -14.55 -3.83 23.36
N VAL A 61 -15.86 -3.75 23.18
CA VAL A 61 -16.80 -3.50 24.26
C VAL A 61 -17.30 -4.84 24.77
N ASP A 62 -17.11 -5.13 26.06
CA ASP A 62 -17.72 -6.30 26.70
C ASP A 62 -19.23 -6.10 26.72
N ALA A 63 -19.96 -6.97 26.01
CA ALA A 63 -21.44 -6.92 25.96
C ALA A 63 -22.11 -7.05 27.35
N ASN A 64 -21.36 -7.50 28.35
CA ASN A 64 -21.84 -7.65 29.74
C ASN A 64 -21.35 -6.51 30.66
N ASP A 65 -20.67 -5.50 30.13
CA ASP A 65 -20.20 -4.37 30.93
C ASP A 65 -21.37 -3.67 31.59
N PRO A 66 -21.37 -3.54 32.94
CA PRO A 66 -22.46 -2.88 33.67
C PRO A 66 -22.67 -1.42 33.28
N ASP A 67 -21.65 -0.76 32.75
CA ASP A 67 -21.70 0.64 32.32
C ASP A 67 -22.37 0.81 30.93
N LEU A 68 -22.67 -0.28 30.23
CA LEU A 68 -23.46 -0.26 28.98
C LEU A 68 -24.97 0.01 29.25
N LYS A 69 -25.41 -0.01 30.51
CA LYS A 69 -26.78 0.36 30.85
C LYS A 69 -26.93 1.86 30.85
N LEU A 70 -27.74 2.35 29.94
CA LEU A 70 -28.09 3.77 29.93
C LEU A 70 -28.85 4.08 31.23
N PRO A 71 -28.53 5.19 31.92
CA PRO A 71 -29.35 5.70 33.03
C PRO A 71 -30.78 5.98 32.55
N ASP A 72 -31.74 5.91 33.46
CA ASP A 72 -33.15 6.20 33.16
C ASP A 72 -33.27 7.60 32.51
N GLY A 73 -33.85 7.64 31.32
CA GLY A 73 -34.04 8.89 30.54
C GLY A 73 -32.86 9.31 29.64
N ALA A 74 -31.77 8.55 29.62
CA ALA A 74 -30.69 8.80 28.65
C ALA A 74 -31.04 8.21 27.27
N THR A 75 -30.67 8.95 26.22
CA THR A 75 -30.75 8.47 24.83
C THR A 75 -29.36 8.30 24.28
N LEU A 76 -29.14 7.26 23.48
CA LEU A 76 -27.91 7.10 22.73
C LEU A 76 -27.76 8.27 21.74
N ALA A 77 -26.57 8.86 21.66
CA ALA A 77 -26.25 9.77 20.57
C ALA A 77 -26.38 9.04 19.24
N GLU A 78 -26.71 9.78 18.18
CA GLU A 78 -26.72 9.19 16.85
C GLU A 78 -25.37 8.54 16.52
N PRO A 79 -25.38 7.33 15.92
CA PRO A 79 -24.14 6.64 15.59
C PRO A 79 -23.36 7.50 14.56
N LYS A 80 -22.13 7.89 14.91
CA LYS A 80 -21.20 8.50 13.96
C LYS A 80 -20.50 7.39 13.19
N VAL A 81 -20.67 7.38 11.88
CA VAL A 81 -19.81 6.58 11.00
C VAL A 81 -18.47 7.31 10.91
N LEU A 82 -17.45 6.76 11.55
CA LEU A 82 -16.17 7.44 11.73
C LEU A 82 -15.28 7.45 10.50
N ASP A 83 -15.49 6.55 9.55
CA ASP A 83 -14.63 6.49 8.37
C ASP A 83 -15.35 5.86 7.17
N ILE A 84 -15.90 6.70 6.30
CA ILE A 84 -16.36 6.27 4.98
C ILE A 84 -15.30 6.66 3.97
N LYS A 85 -14.70 5.66 3.32
CA LYS A 85 -13.81 5.85 2.20
C LYS A 85 -14.60 5.66 0.89
N SER A 86 -14.78 6.75 0.13
CA SER A 86 -15.29 6.68 -1.23
C SER A 86 -14.11 6.58 -2.20
N VAL A 87 -14.15 5.61 -3.10
CA VAL A 87 -13.11 5.42 -4.12
C VAL A 87 -13.74 5.46 -5.49
N VAL A 88 -13.25 6.35 -6.33
CA VAL A 88 -13.63 6.48 -7.74
C VAL A 88 -12.36 6.29 -8.58
N GLU A 89 -12.37 5.34 -9.48
CA GLU A 89 -11.29 5.07 -10.43
C GLU A 89 -11.87 5.19 -11.84
N ASP A 90 -11.14 5.79 -12.77
CA ASP A 90 -11.55 5.81 -14.15
C ASP A 90 -11.43 4.41 -14.81
N GLU A 91 -12.14 4.16 -15.90
CA GLU A 91 -12.17 2.85 -16.56
C GLU A 91 -10.78 2.37 -17.05
N SER A 92 -9.87 3.30 -17.31
CA SER A 92 -8.50 3.00 -17.72
C SER A 92 -7.56 2.74 -16.53
N GLY A 93 -8.00 3.11 -15.32
CA GLY A 93 -7.19 3.09 -14.10
C GLY A 93 -6.10 4.16 -14.08
N ASP A 94 -6.19 5.18 -14.94
CA ASP A 94 -5.20 6.23 -15.09
C ASP A 94 -5.24 7.25 -13.94
N GLU A 95 -6.42 7.41 -13.34
CA GLU A 95 -6.68 8.28 -12.21
C GLU A 95 -7.57 7.58 -11.20
N ARG A 96 -7.22 7.70 -9.94
CA ARG A 96 -8.00 7.21 -8.81
C ARG A 96 -8.14 8.32 -7.78
N ARG A 97 -9.37 8.60 -7.40
CA ARG A 97 -9.73 9.52 -6.32
C ARG A 97 -10.21 8.73 -5.11
N GLU A 98 -9.69 9.06 -3.96
CA GLU A 98 -10.12 8.55 -2.67
C GLU A 98 -10.54 9.73 -1.79
N ASP A 99 -11.78 9.73 -1.34
CA ASP A 99 -12.31 10.69 -0.39
C ASP A 99 -12.57 10.00 0.94
N THR A 100 -11.98 10.51 1.99
CA THR A 100 -12.28 10.15 3.39
C THR A 100 -13.02 11.30 4.06
N ASN A 101 -13.35 11.15 5.34
CA ASN A 101 -13.94 12.25 6.10
C ASN A 101 -12.96 13.40 6.31
N SER A 102 -11.64 13.13 6.33
CA SER A 102 -10.57 14.09 6.65
C SER A 102 -9.75 14.53 5.45
N ASP A 103 -9.63 13.70 4.42
CA ASP A 103 -8.68 13.91 3.33
C ASP A 103 -9.27 13.57 1.96
N VAL A 104 -8.79 14.27 0.96
CA VAL A 104 -8.96 13.94 -0.46
C VAL A 104 -7.60 13.50 -0.99
N LYS A 105 -7.55 12.36 -1.69
CA LYS A 105 -6.35 11.86 -2.33
C LYS A 105 -6.60 11.51 -3.80
N PHE A 106 -5.74 12.03 -4.67
CA PHE A 106 -5.66 11.66 -6.07
C PHE A 106 -4.41 10.83 -6.31
N ALA A 107 -4.54 9.69 -6.96
CA ALA A 107 -3.43 8.90 -7.46
C ALA A 107 -3.46 8.88 -8.99
N LEU A 108 -2.43 9.44 -9.60
CA LEU A 108 -2.28 9.58 -11.05
C LEU A 108 -1.20 8.63 -11.54
N GLN A 109 -1.48 7.83 -12.54
CA GLN A 109 -0.48 6.95 -13.12
C GLN A 109 0.63 7.75 -13.81
N ALA A 110 1.88 7.36 -13.59
CA ALA A 110 3.02 8.07 -14.13
C ALA A 110 3.06 8.08 -15.67
N GLU A 111 2.52 7.05 -16.33
CA GLU A 111 2.49 6.95 -17.79
C GLU A 111 1.57 7.97 -18.45
N VAL A 112 0.53 8.41 -17.73
CA VAL A 112 -0.38 9.47 -18.17
C VAL A 112 0.26 10.85 -18.02
N LEU A 113 1.03 11.02 -16.95
CA LEU A 113 1.67 12.29 -16.62
C LEU A 113 2.96 12.53 -17.42
N PHE A 114 3.79 11.49 -17.55
CA PHE A 114 5.17 11.59 -18.00
C PHE A 114 5.49 10.60 -19.14
N GLY A 115 6.47 10.95 -19.94
CA GLY A 115 7.12 9.96 -20.81
C GLY A 115 7.90 8.91 -20.01
N LYS A 116 8.27 7.82 -20.69
CA LYS A 116 9.09 6.76 -20.11
C LYS A 116 10.38 7.34 -19.52
N ASP A 117 10.70 6.95 -18.29
CA ASP A 117 11.91 7.37 -17.56
C ASP A 117 12.13 8.90 -17.54
N SER A 118 11.04 9.65 -17.42
CA SER A 118 11.02 11.11 -17.50
C SER A 118 10.15 11.69 -16.38
N ALA A 119 10.46 12.92 -15.99
CA ALA A 119 9.64 13.78 -15.14
C ALA A 119 9.04 14.97 -15.91
N LYS A 120 9.13 14.99 -17.24
CA LYS A 120 8.56 16.07 -18.06
C LYS A 120 7.07 15.81 -18.27
N LEU A 121 6.24 16.74 -17.78
CA LEU A 121 4.78 16.68 -17.91
C LEU A 121 4.33 16.95 -19.35
N SER A 122 3.34 16.19 -19.80
CA SER A 122 2.61 16.42 -21.03
C SER A 122 1.61 17.58 -20.88
N ALA A 123 1.07 18.11 -21.98
CA ALA A 123 0.01 19.11 -21.92
C ALA A 123 -1.27 18.54 -21.28
N ALA A 124 -1.64 17.30 -21.60
CA ALA A 124 -2.78 16.62 -21.01
C ALA A 124 -2.60 16.40 -19.49
N ALA A 125 -1.37 16.07 -19.05
CA ALA A 125 -1.04 15.94 -17.64
C ALA A 125 -1.24 17.26 -16.88
N ARG A 126 -0.84 18.38 -17.48
CA ARG A 126 -1.03 19.70 -16.86
C ARG A 126 -2.51 20.02 -16.66
N ALA A 127 -3.37 19.74 -17.64
CA ALA A 127 -4.81 19.95 -17.51
C ALA A 127 -5.44 19.11 -16.37
N ARG A 128 -4.96 17.86 -16.17
CA ARG A 128 -5.40 17.02 -15.02
C ARG A 128 -4.96 17.63 -13.69
N ILE A 129 -3.73 18.09 -13.59
CA ILE A 129 -3.19 18.73 -12.38
C ILE A 129 -3.93 20.06 -12.10
N GLU A 130 -4.32 20.82 -13.12
CA GLU A 130 -5.17 22.01 -12.99
C GLU A 130 -6.52 21.67 -12.36
N GLY A 131 -7.15 20.54 -12.75
CA GLY A 131 -8.38 20.06 -12.12
C GLY A 131 -8.20 19.76 -10.63
N ILE A 132 -7.07 19.17 -10.24
CA ILE A 132 -6.73 18.93 -8.83
C ILE A 132 -6.51 20.26 -8.09
N ALA A 133 -5.87 21.25 -8.72
CA ALA A 133 -5.68 22.56 -8.12
C ALA A 133 -7.03 23.26 -7.83
N GLU A 134 -8.02 23.13 -8.71
CA GLU A 134 -9.37 23.66 -8.46
C GLU A 134 -10.05 22.94 -7.27
N GLU A 135 -9.84 21.65 -7.11
CA GLU A 135 -10.37 20.92 -5.96
C GLU A 135 -9.68 21.39 -4.65
N ILE A 136 -8.36 21.59 -4.66
CA ILE A 136 -7.61 22.13 -3.51
C ILE A 136 -8.18 23.49 -3.09
N LYS A 137 -8.48 24.38 -4.04
CA LYS A 137 -9.13 25.66 -3.79
C LYS A 137 -10.52 25.49 -3.19
N THR A 138 -11.33 24.60 -3.73
CA THR A 138 -12.68 24.30 -3.25
C THR A 138 -12.69 23.84 -1.80
N GLN A 139 -11.69 23.03 -1.43
CA GLN A 139 -11.52 22.54 -0.07
C GLN A 139 -10.82 23.56 0.85
N ASN A 140 -10.36 24.70 0.34
CA ASN A 140 -9.56 25.69 1.09
C ASN A 140 -8.35 25.06 1.80
N ALA A 141 -7.74 24.06 1.19
CA ALA A 141 -6.64 23.32 1.81
C ALA A 141 -5.36 24.15 1.80
N THR A 142 -4.72 24.23 2.95
CA THR A 142 -3.45 24.96 3.16
C THR A 142 -2.25 24.03 3.26
N GLN A 143 -2.47 22.73 3.25
CA GLN A 143 -1.42 21.70 3.25
C GLN A 143 -1.65 20.75 2.09
N VAL A 144 -0.65 20.55 1.26
CA VAL A 144 -0.71 19.65 0.11
C VAL A 144 0.48 18.72 0.15
N ARG A 145 0.23 17.42 0.10
CA ARG A 145 1.27 16.40 0.01
C ARG A 145 1.36 15.90 -1.44
N VAL A 146 2.56 15.81 -1.97
CA VAL A 146 2.81 15.31 -3.32
C VAL A 146 3.89 14.23 -3.23
N PHE A 147 3.49 12.98 -3.41
CA PHE A 147 4.35 11.82 -3.25
C PHE A 147 4.50 11.06 -4.55
N GLY A 148 5.75 10.76 -4.94
CA GLY A 148 6.06 9.99 -6.13
C GLY A 148 6.49 8.57 -5.78
N PHE A 149 6.11 7.60 -6.62
CA PHE A 149 6.40 6.18 -6.46
C PHE A 149 6.84 5.56 -7.78
N THR A 150 7.59 4.47 -7.71
CA THR A 150 7.99 3.64 -8.85
C THR A 150 7.58 2.18 -8.63
N ASP A 151 7.73 1.39 -9.68
CA ASP A 151 7.81 -0.05 -9.54
C ASP A 151 9.20 -0.48 -9.04
N ASP A 152 9.43 -1.78 -8.95
CA ASP A 152 10.69 -2.42 -8.51
C ASP A 152 11.68 -2.69 -9.66
N LEU A 153 11.43 -2.18 -10.86
CA LEU A 153 12.35 -2.39 -11.99
C LEU A 153 13.49 -1.38 -12.00
N GLY A 154 14.70 -1.90 -12.11
CA GLY A 154 15.91 -1.09 -12.16
C GLY A 154 16.62 -0.99 -10.80
N SER A 155 17.33 0.12 -10.57
CA SER A 155 17.97 0.34 -9.27
C SER A 155 17.09 1.21 -8.37
N SER A 156 17.00 0.85 -7.10
CA SER A 156 16.26 1.61 -6.08
C SER A 156 16.70 3.07 -6.02
N ALA A 157 18.01 3.33 -6.10
CA ALA A 157 18.55 4.70 -6.11
C ALA A 157 18.05 5.53 -7.31
N HIS A 158 17.88 4.92 -8.48
CA HIS A 158 17.29 5.59 -9.65
C HIS A 158 15.80 5.85 -9.43
N GLY A 159 15.08 4.87 -8.88
CA GLY A 159 13.67 4.99 -8.51
C GLY A 159 13.43 6.13 -7.52
N ASP A 160 14.25 6.27 -6.49
CA ASP A 160 14.17 7.34 -5.50
C ASP A 160 14.34 8.72 -6.15
N VAL A 161 15.33 8.89 -7.03
CA VAL A 161 15.55 10.14 -7.74
C VAL A 161 14.41 10.46 -8.70
N LEU A 162 13.97 9.50 -9.51
CA LEU A 162 12.92 9.69 -10.50
C LEU A 162 11.56 10.00 -9.84
N SER A 163 11.20 9.27 -8.79
CA SER A 163 9.97 9.52 -8.05
C SER A 163 9.93 10.91 -7.45
N LYS A 164 11.05 11.38 -6.87
CA LYS A 164 11.20 12.75 -6.34
C LYS A 164 11.09 13.80 -7.44
N GLN A 165 11.72 13.60 -8.59
CA GLN A 165 11.64 14.53 -9.72
C GLN A 165 10.21 14.65 -10.25
N ARG A 166 9.47 13.53 -10.33
CA ARG A 166 8.07 13.49 -10.74
C ARG A 166 7.16 14.22 -9.76
N ALA A 167 7.35 13.98 -8.47
CA ALA A 167 6.62 14.70 -7.43
C ALA A 167 6.87 16.21 -7.48
N ASN A 168 8.12 16.64 -7.66
CA ASN A 168 8.45 18.05 -7.82
C ASN A 168 7.78 18.67 -9.06
N ALA A 169 7.77 17.96 -10.20
CA ALA A 169 7.17 18.47 -11.44
C ALA A 169 5.64 18.67 -11.29
N VAL A 170 4.95 17.81 -10.54
CA VAL A 170 3.54 17.98 -10.23
C VAL A 170 3.34 19.16 -9.26
N GLN A 171 4.14 19.25 -8.22
CA GLN A 171 4.09 20.37 -7.25
C GLN A 171 4.29 21.72 -7.92
N GLU A 172 5.26 21.84 -8.85
CA GLU A 172 5.50 23.09 -9.58
C GLU A 172 4.27 23.58 -10.37
N VAL A 173 3.52 22.66 -10.97
CA VAL A 173 2.27 23.03 -11.67
C VAL A 173 1.18 23.42 -10.68
N LEU A 174 1.01 22.67 -9.59
CA LEU A 174 0.06 23.04 -8.54
C LEU A 174 0.35 24.42 -7.97
N ASP A 175 1.63 24.71 -7.66
CA ASP A 175 2.06 26.00 -7.12
C ASP A 175 1.76 27.16 -8.08
N GLN A 176 2.03 26.97 -9.38
CA GLN A 176 1.70 27.95 -10.42
C GLN A 176 0.20 28.20 -10.55
N GLN A 177 -0.64 27.16 -10.42
CA GLN A 177 -2.09 27.27 -10.57
C GLN A 177 -2.76 27.82 -9.31
N LEU A 178 -2.27 27.46 -8.15
CA LEU A 178 -2.80 27.92 -6.87
C LEU A 178 -2.36 29.35 -6.56
N ASN A 179 -1.11 29.68 -6.84
CA ASN A 179 -0.48 30.98 -6.63
C ASN A 179 -0.83 31.59 -5.26
N ASP A 180 -0.79 30.76 -4.21
CA ASP A 180 -1.12 31.13 -2.83
C ASP A 180 0.06 30.76 -1.89
N SER A 181 0.67 31.78 -1.31
CA SER A 181 1.81 31.62 -0.41
C SER A 181 1.47 30.99 0.96
N ASN A 182 0.18 30.83 1.26
CA ASN A 182 -0.26 30.18 2.50
C ASN A 182 -0.25 28.65 2.38
N ILE A 183 -0.12 28.12 1.16
CA ILE A 183 -0.08 26.68 0.93
C ILE A 183 1.30 26.14 1.23
N THR A 184 1.34 25.15 2.10
CA THR A 184 2.56 24.40 2.44
C THR A 184 2.58 23.07 1.69
N TYR A 185 3.67 22.81 0.99
CA TYR A 185 3.85 21.55 0.25
C TYR A 185 4.78 20.58 0.99
N GLU A 186 4.35 19.35 1.17
CA GLU A 186 5.21 18.23 1.51
C GLU A 186 5.47 17.40 0.25
N VAL A 187 6.70 17.43 -0.28
CA VAL A 187 7.04 16.73 -1.52
C VAL A 187 8.07 15.66 -1.24
N ARG A 188 7.75 14.39 -1.55
CA ARG A 188 8.65 13.24 -1.36
C ARG A 188 8.68 12.33 -2.57
N GLY A 189 9.82 11.69 -2.79
CA GLY A 189 9.96 10.53 -3.65
C GLY A 189 10.23 9.33 -2.77
N TYR A 190 9.43 8.30 -2.89
CA TYR A 190 9.53 7.06 -2.11
C TYR A 190 10.07 5.88 -2.92
N GLY A 191 10.35 6.09 -4.23
CA GLY A 191 10.79 4.98 -5.06
C GLY A 191 9.83 3.82 -5.01
N GLU A 192 10.34 2.62 -4.77
CA GLU A 192 9.61 1.36 -4.71
C GLU A 192 9.09 0.98 -3.32
N GLN A 193 9.24 1.84 -2.30
CA GLN A 193 9.05 1.48 -0.89
C GLN A 193 7.60 1.18 -0.51
N TYR A 194 6.61 1.72 -1.22
CA TYR A 194 5.18 1.57 -0.86
C TYR A 194 4.36 1.08 -2.06
N PRO A 195 4.49 -0.20 -2.44
CA PRO A 195 3.70 -0.78 -3.52
C PRO A 195 2.24 -0.92 -3.11
N ILE A 196 1.32 -0.58 -4.02
CA ILE A 196 -0.13 -0.78 -3.85
C ILE A 196 -0.65 -1.97 -4.65
N ALA A 197 0.21 -2.61 -5.43
CA ALA A 197 -0.11 -3.78 -6.23
C ALA A 197 1.14 -4.66 -6.41
N ASP A 198 0.92 -5.91 -6.82
CA ASP A 198 1.98 -6.88 -7.02
C ASP A 198 2.91 -6.49 -8.20
N ASN A 199 4.19 -6.29 -7.91
CA ASN A 199 5.23 -5.96 -8.89
C ASN A 199 5.58 -7.13 -9.85
N SER A 200 5.15 -8.36 -9.56
CA SER A 200 5.38 -9.49 -10.46
C SER A 200 4.62 -9.36 -11.79
N THR A 201 3.57 -8.55 -11.85
CA THR A 201 2.75 -8.31 -13.02
C THR A 201 2.94 -6.89 -13.58
N GLU A 202 2.85 -6.73 -14.91
CA GLU A 202 2.91 -5.38 -15.51
C GLU A 202 1.72 -4.51 -15.08
N ALA A 203 0.54 -5.10 -14.92
CA ALA A 203 -0.63 -4.38 -14.43
C ALA A 203 -0.40 -3.83 -13.00
N GLY A 204 0.24 -4.62 -12.13
CA GLY A 204 0.60 -4.17 -10.79
C GLY A 204 1.70 -3.12 -10.79
N ARG A 205 2.77 -3.32 -11.57
CA ARG A 205 3.82 -2.30 -11.74
C ARG A 205 3.27 -0.97 -12.25
N LYS A 206 2.34 -1.00 -13.20
CA LYS A 206 1.65 0.20 -13.70
C LYS A 206 0.95 0.97 -12.58
N LYS A 207 0.28 0.28 -11.65
CA LYS A 207 -0.35 0.90 -10.47
C LYS A 207 0.67 1.47 -9.49
N ASN A 208 1.83 0.83 -9.36
CA ASN A 208 2.90 1.29 -8.47
C ASN A 208 3.61 2.53 -9.02
N ARG A 209 3.77 2.67 -10.34
CA ARG A 209 4.30 3.88 -11.00
C ARG A 209 3.27 5.00 -10.96
N ARG A 210 3.22 5.77 -9.88
CA ARG A 210 2.19 6.80 -9.65
C ARG A 210 2.73 8.04 -8.96
N VAL A 211 1.97 9.11 -9.04
CA VAL A 211 2.12 10.28 -8.17
C VAL A 211 0.81 10.47 -7.41
N GLU A 212 0.90 10.59 -6.11
CA GLU A 212 -0.22 10.88 -5.23
C GLU A 212 -0.20 12.34 -4.81
N VAL A 213 -1.37 12.99 -4.88
CA VAL A 213 -1.62 14.33 -4.34
C VAL A 213 -2.71 14.20 -3.29
N SER A 214 -2.43 14.59 -2.06
CA SER A 214 -3.42 14.54 -0.98
C SER A 214 -3.45 15.83 -0.18
N PHE A 215 -4.63 16.17 0.31
CA PHE A 215 -4.87 17.38 1.08
C PHE A 215 -6.07 17.21 2.01
N PRO A 216 -6.15 17.96 3.12
CA PRO A 216 -7.28 17.93 4.03
C PRO A 216 -8.58 18.34 3.33
N ARG A 217 -9.65 17.64 3.68
CA ARG A 217 -11.01 17.98 3.28
C ARG A 217 -11.62 18.96 4.29
N THR A 218 -12.29 19.98 3.79
CA THR A 218 -13.11 20.84 4.64
C THR A 218 -14.35 20.08 5.08
N GLU A 219 -14.55 19.98 6.39
CA GLU A 219 -15.81 19.43 6.92
C GLU A 219 -16.98 20.32 6.50
N SER A 220 -17.97 19.73 5.86
CA SER A 220 -19.22 20.37 5.43
C SER A 220 -20.33 20.15 6.43
#